data_f01775519a5b6ff41d6d6e2e377ce9d9
#
_entry.id   f01775519a5b6ff41d6d6e2e377ce9d9
#
_cell.length_a   1.000
_cell.length_b   1.000
_cell.length_c   1.000
_cell.angle_alpha   90.00
_cell.angle_beta   90.00
_cell.angle_gamma   90.00
#
_symmetry.space_group_name_H-M   'P 1'
#
loop_
_entity.id
_entity.type
_entity.pdbx_description
1 polymer ?
#
loop_
_entity_poly.entity_id
_entity_poly.type
_entity_poly.pdbx_seq_one_letter_code
_entity_poly.pdbx_strand_id
1 'polypeptide(L)'
;VVPEIHLEKLVKYASERKVGLILWAGYWAFDRDMEKVCKHYSNMGIKGFKIDFMDRDDQHMVQFHQRAAMTAARYKLMVDFHGTYKPSGLNRTYPNVINYEGVHGLEQMKWSPASVDQVTYDVTFPFIRMMAGPVDYTQGAMRNATRSNYHPVYNEPMSQGTRCRQLAQYVVFESPLNMLCDSPSNYSKETE
;
A
#
# COMPACT_ATOMS: atom_id res chain seq x y z
N VAL A 1 12.64 11.99 5.81
CA VAL A 1 11.49 12.93 5.82
C VAL A 1 12.06 14.32 5.57
N VAL A 2 11.41 15.09 4.71
CA VAL A 2 11.84 16.46 4.39
C VAL A 2 11.69 17.38 5.60
N PRO A 3 12.56 18.38 5.78
CA PRO A 3 12.58 19.23 6.99
C PRO A 3 11.27 19.99 7.26
N GLU A 4 10.50 20.29 6.21
CA GLU A 4 9.21 21.00 6.29
C GLU A 4 8.13 20.17 6.99
N ILE A 5 8.29 18.85 7.05
CA ILE A 5 7.38 17.96 7.76
C ILE A 5 7.90 17.78 9.19
N HIS A 6 7.21 18.38 10.14
CA HIS A 6 7.48 18.20 11.57
C HIS A 6 6.97 16.84 12.06
N LEU A 7 7.69 15.76 11.73
CA LEU A 7 7.25 14.39 11.97
C LEU A 7 6.92 14.11 13.45
N GLU A 8 7.72 14.59 14.39
CA GLU A 8 7.45 14.41 15.82
C GLU A 8 6.11 15.01 16.26
N LYS A 9 5.76 16.19 15.72
CA LYS A 9 4.44 16.81 15.98
C LYS A 9 3.32 15.97 15.41
N LEU A 10 3.51 15.42 14.20
CA LEU A 10 2.52 14.53 13.57
C LEU A 10 2.34 13.24 14.36
N VAL A 11 3.41 12.62 14.81
CA VAL A 11 3.37 11.41 15.64
C VAL A 11 2.60 11.68 16.93
N LYS A 12 2.89 12.80 17.62
CA LYS A 12 2.16 13.20 18.82
C LYS A 12 0.68 13.40 18.55
N TYR A 13 0.34 14.19 17.52
CA TYR A 13 -1.04 14.48 17.12
C TYR A 13 -1.83 13.21 16.79
N ALA A 14 -1.23 12.29 16.03
CA ALA A 14 -1.84 11.02 15.67
C ALA A 14 -2.03 10.11 16.90
N SER A 15 -1.02 10.04 17.77
CA SER A 15 -1.07 9.23 18.99
C SER A 15 -2.19 9.67 19.95
N GLU A 16 -2.41 10.97 20.12
CA GLU A 16 -3.49 11.54 20.91
C GLU A 16 -4.88 11.11 20.37
N ARG A 17 -4.96 10.77 19.08
CA ARG A 17 -6.16 10.28 18.37
C ARG A 17 -6.19 8.78 18.17
N LYS A 18 -5.27 8.05 18.80
CA LYS A 18 -5.11 6.59 18.67
C LYS A 18 -4.88 6.12 17.22
N VAL A 19 -4.24 6.95 16.40
CA VAL A 19 -3.86 6.65 15.02
C VAL A 19 -2.37 6.37 14.97
N GLY A 20 -1.98 5.23 14.39
CA GLY A 20 -0.59 4.89 14.12
C GLY A 20 -0.11 5.50 12.81
N LEU A 21 1.14 5.97 12.74
CA LEU A 21 1.75 6.42 11.51
C LEU A 21 2.66 5.34 10.93
N ILE A 22 2.51 5.09 9.64
CA ILE A 22 3.38 4.25 8.82
C ILE A 22 4.08 5.16 7.82
N LEU A 23 5.39 5.01 7.66
CA LEU A 23 6.18 5.82 6.72
C LEU A 23 6.42 5.04 5.42
N TRP A 24 6.39 5.74 4.30
CA TRP A 24 6.85 5.22 3.04
C TRP A 24 8.37 5.32 2.93
N ALA A 25 9.03 4.30 2.40
CA ALA A 25 10.47 4.26 2.16
C ALA A 25 10.78 3.50 0.88
N GLY A 26 11.64 4.07 0.04
CA GLY A 26 12.18 3.34 -1.09
C GLY A 26 13.15 2.23 -0.64
N TYR A 27 13.11 1.09 -1.32
CA TYR A 27 13.89 -0.10 -1.03
C TYR A 27 15.38 0.20 -0.78
N TRP A 28 16.03 0.87 -1.69
CA TRP A 28 17.48 1.14 -1.60
C TRP A 28 17.88 1.90 -0.34
N ALA A 29 17.12 2.91 0.01
CA ALA A 29 17.38 3.72 1.21
C ALA A 29 17.13 2.90 2.48
N PHE A 30 16.09 2.06 2.47
CA PHE A 30 15.74 1.22 3.60
C PHE A 30 16.78 0.11 3.82
N ASP A 31 17.19 -0.60 2.76
CA ASP A 31 18.17 -1.71 2.86
C ASP A 31 19.53 -1.22 3.34
N ARG A 32 19.98 -0.06 2.86
CA ARG A 32 21.28 0.52 3.23
C ARG A 32 21.40 0.77 4.73
N ASP A 33 20.36 1.28 5.37
CA ASP A 33 20.40 1.74 6.77
C ASP A 33 19.33 1.05 7.65
N MET A 34 18.88 -0.14 7.29
CA MET A 34 17.71 -0.84 7.83
C MET A 34 17.64 -0.83 9.36
N GLU A 35 18.69 -1.29 10.04
CA GLU A 35 18.74 -1.36 11.50
C GLU A 35 18.61 0.02 12.16
N LYS A 36 19.35 1.00 11.64
CA LYS A 36 19.35 2.36 12.12
C LYS A 36 18.00 3.03 11.92
N VAL A 37 17.40 2.83 10.75
CA VAL A 37 16.09 3.37 10.38
C VAL A 37 15.00 2.77 11.29
N CYS A 38 14.96 1.46 11.44
CA CYS A 38 13.97 0.79 12.29
C CYS A 38 14.09 1.27 13.74
N LYS A 39 15.31 1.32 14.30
CA LYS A 39 15.54 1.79 15.67
C LYS A 39 15.11 3.25 15.87
N HIS A 40 15.52 4.13 14.95
CA HIS A 40 15.25 5.57 15.06
C HIS A 40 13.74 5.85 15.04
N TYR A 41 13.04 5.34 14.04
CA TYR A 41 11.63 5.65 13.86
C TYR A 41 10.70 4.90 14.83
N SER A 42 11.09 3.70 15.28
CA SER A 42 10.37 3.03 16.39
C SER A 42 10.43 3.85 17.68
N ASN A 43 11.60 4.37 18.04
CA ASN A 43 11.76 5.23 19.21
C ASN A 43 10.96 6.53 19.11
N MET A 44 10.75 7.04 17.90
CA MET A 44 9.90 8.21 17.64
C MET A 44 8.40 7.90 17.79
N GLY A 45 8.01 6.63 17.74
CA GLY A 45 6.60 6.19 17.85
C GLY A 45 5.94 5.79 16.53
N ILE A 46 6.69 5.73 15.43
CA ILE A 46 6.22 5.18 14.14
C ILE A 46 5.85 3.70 14.30
N LYS A 47 4.84 3.25 13.57
CA LYS A 47 4.27 1.90 13.69
C LYS A 47 4.70 0.94 12.58
N GLY A 48 5.27 1.44 11.50
CA GLY A 48 5.72 0.59 10.40
C GLY A 48 6.24 1.35 9.19
N PHE A 49 6.54 0.56 8.16
CA PHE A 49 7.00 1.07 6.87
C PHE A 49 6.24 0.41 5.71
N LYS A 50 5.86 1.22 4.74
CA LYS A 50 5.55 0.79 3.38
C LYS A 50 6.85 0.87 2.59
N ILE A 51 7.42 -0.28 2.22
CA ILE A 51 8.71 -0.37 1.52
C ILE A 51 8.41 -0.66 0.05
N ASP A 52 8.95 0.15 -0.84
CA ASP A 52 8.53 0.23 -2.24
C ASP A 52 9.69 0.19 -3.23
N PHE A 53 9.38 -0.04 -4.52
CA PHE A 53 10.30 -0.03 -5.66
C PHE A 53 11.32 -1.17 -5.67
N MET A 54 10.90 -2.36 -5.31
CA MET A 54 11.77 -3.55 -5.38
C MET A 54 11.81 -4.15 -6.79
N ASP A 55 10.67 -4.23 -7.47
CA ASP A 55 10.48 -4.59 -8.89
C ASP A 55 11.26 -5.84 -9.36
N ARG A 56 11.47 -6.79 -8.45
CA ARG A 56 12.17 -8.05 -8.73
C ARG A 56 11.79 -9.13 -7.73
N ASP A 57 12.00 -10.40 -8.10
CA ASP A 57 11.61 -11.60 -7.34
C ASP A 57 12.72 -12.64 -7.22
N ASP A 58 13.97 -12.24 -7.48
CA ASP A 58 15.12 -13.12 -7.36
C ASP A 58 15.51 -13.40 -5.90
N GLN A 59 16.46 -14.31 -5.73
CA GLN A 59 16.91 -14.75 -4.40
C GLN A 59 17.40 -13.59 -3.53
N HIS A 60 18.05 -12.58 -4.10
CA HIS A 60 18.52 -11.41 -3.35
C HIS A 60 17.34 -10.66 -2.76
N MET A 61 16.28 -10.45 -3.54
CA MET A 61 15.09 -9.77 -3.08
C MET A 61 14.28 -10.59 -2.07
N VAL A 62 14.17 -11.91 -2.25
CA VAL A 62 13.55 -12.79 -1.25
C VAL A 62 14.29 -12.71 0.09
N GLN A 63 15.61 -12.71 0.07
CA GLN A 63 16.43 -12.52 1.28
C GLN A 63 16.25 -11.14 1.90
N PHE A 64 16.13 -10.09 1.07
CA PHE A 64 15.81 -8.75 1.57
C PHE A 64 14.48 -8.72 2.33
N HIS A 65 13.40 -9.26 1.77
CA HIS A 65 12.10 -9.33 2.44
C HIS A 65 12.20 -10.01 3.80
N GLN A 66 12.94 -11.13 3.88
CA GLN A 66 13.15 -11.82 5.15
C GLN A 66 13.93 -10.96 6.16
N ARG A 67 15.03 -10.33 5.73
CA ARG A 67 15.82 -9.44 6.61
C ARG A 67 14.98 -8.24 7.08
N ALA A 68 14.22 -7.62 6.18
CA ALA A 68 13.35 -6.48 6.51
C ALA A 68 12.28 -6.87 7.52
N ALA A 69 11.57 -7.99 7.29
CA ALA A 69 10.55 -8.51 8.19
C ALA A 69 11.12 -8.77 9.59
N MET A 70 12.24 -9.50 9.65
CA MET A 70 12.91 -9.86 10.90
C MET A 70 13.43 -8.62 11.66
N THR A 71 14.04 -7.67 10.95
CA THR A 71 14.55 -6.44 11.56
C THR A 71 13.42 -5.58 12.08
N ALA A 72 12.39 -5.34 11.28
CA ALA A 72 11.21 -4.58 11.70
C ALA A 72 10.53 -5.22 12.92
N ALA A 73 10.40 -6.56 12.97
CA ALA A 73 9.82 -7.27 14.10
C ALA A 73 10.56 -7.01 15.42
N ARG A 74 11.90 -6.97 15.41
CA ARG A 74 12.71 -6.64 16.60
C ARG A 74 12.38 -5.27 17.18
N TYR A 75 11.96 -4.33 16.34
CA TYR A 75 11.56 -2.97 16.73
C TYR A 75 10.05 -2.78 16.82
N LYS A 76 9.26 -3.88 16.78
CA LYS A 76 7.79 -3.85 16.85
C LYS A 76 7.16 -2.99 15.75
N LEU A 77 7.72 -3.04 14.55
CA LEU A 77 7.26 -2.32 13.38
C LEU A 77 6.55 -3.26 12.40
N MET A 78 5.45 -2.78 11.83
CA MET A 78 4.76 -3.44 10.73
C MET A 78 5.44 -3.14 9.40
N VAL A 79 5.26 -4.03 8.42
CA VAL A 79 5.78 -3.85 7.05
C VAL A 79 4.66 -4.13 6.05
N ASP A 80 4.54 -3.24 5.07
CA ASP A 80 3.79 -3.41 3.84
C ASP A 80 4.80 -3.36 2.68
N PHE A 81 4.83 -4.40 1.85
CA PHE A 81 5.75 -4.48 0.71
C PHE A 81 5.02 -4.07 -0.58
N HIS A 82 5.54 -3.03 -1.24
CA HIS A 82 4.99 -2.47 -2.47
C HIS A 82 6.02 -2.51 -3.61
N GLY A 83 5.59 -2.44 -4.88
CA GLY A 83 6.50 -2.70 -6.00
C GLY A 83 7.16 -4.09 -5.89
N THR A 84 6.39 -5.11 -5.54
CA THR A 84 6.90 -6.42 -5.15
C THR A 84 6.08 -7.57 -5.75
N TYR A 85 6.57 -8.80 -5.59
CA TYR A 85 5.85 -10.01 -5.94
C TYR A 85 4.73 -10.36 -4.93
N LYS A 86 3.85 -11.29 -5.30
CA LYS A 86 2.78 -11.79 -4.43
C LYS A 86 3.33 -12.48 -3.17
N PRO A 87 2.57 -12.55 -2.06
CA PRO A 87 2.98 -13.26 -0.85
C PRO A 87 3.42 -14.71 -1.13
N SER A 88 4.49 -15.13 -0.47
CA SER A 88 5.04 -16.51 -0.53
C SER A 88 4.99 -17.22 0.82
N GLY A 89 4.22 -16.70 1.78
CA GLY A 89 4.08 -17.27 3.12
C GLY A 89 4.95 -16.60 4.19
N LEU A 90 5.74 -15.59 3.85
CA LEU A 90 6.60 -14.88 4.81
C LEU A 90 5.80 -14.28 5.98
N ASN A 91 4.60 -13.79 5.72
CA ASN A 91 3.68 -13.25 6.72
C ASN A 91 3.20 -14.28 7.76
N ARG A 92 3.33 -15.57 7.48
CA ARG A 92 3.05 -16.64 8.46
C ARG A 92 4.20 -16.80 9.44
N THR A 93 5.43 -16.60 8.98
CA THR A 93 6.64 -16.63 9.82
C THR A 93 6.82 -15.32 10.57
N TYR A 94 6.56 -14.21 9.90
CA TYR A 94 6.68 -12.84 10.41
C TYR A 94 5.34 -12.11 10.31
N PRO A 95 4.45 -12.23 11.30
CA PRO A 95 3.09 -11.64 11.23
C PRO A 95 3.09 -10.11 11.27
N ASN A 96 4.22 -9.47 11.49
CA ASN A 96 4.39 -8.03 11.30
C ASN A 96 4.46 -7.61 9.82
N VAL A 97 4.61 -8.56 8.89
CA VAL A 97 4.40 -8.32 7.45
C VAL A 97 2.91 -8.42 7.18
N ILE A 98 2.26 -7.26 7.06
CA ILE A 98 0.81 -7.18 7.06
C ILE A 98 0.22 -7.17 5.64
N ASN A 99 0.97 -6.67 4.65
CA ASN A 99 0.44 -6.52 3.31
C ASN A 99 1.51 -6.59 2.22
N TYR A 100 1.05 -6.83 0.98
CA TYR A 100 1.85 -6.87 -0.24
C TYR A 100 1.05 -6.29 -1.41
N GLU A 101 1.71 -5.59 -2.32
CA GLU A 101 1.08 -5.23 -3.59
C GLU A 101 0.96 -6.47 -4.50
N GLY A 102 1.95 -6.76 -5.29
CA GLY A 102 1.99 -7.90 -6.22
C GLY A 102 0.76 -8.03 -7.12
N VAL A 103 0.17 -6.92 -7.55
CA VAL A 103 -1.08 -6.81 -8.29
C VAL A 103 -1.06 -5.53 -9.13
N HIS A 104 -1.86 -5.47 -10.19
CA HIS A 104 -2.13 -4.22 -10.91
C HIS A 104 -3.16 -3.41 -10.12
N GLY A 105 -2.70 -2.71 -9.06
CA GLY A 105 -3.53 -1.92 -8.16
C GLY A 105 -4.23 -0.75 -8.86
N LEU A 106 -5.25 -0.18 -8.21
CA LEU A 106 -6.02 0.91 -8.81
C LEU A 106 -5.17 2.15 -9.10
N GLU A 107 -4.09 2.38 -8.37
CA GLU A 107 -3.18 3.50 -8.65
C GLU A 107 -2.58 3.45 -10.06
N GLN A 108 -2.46 2.26 -10.65
CA GLN A 108 -1.97 2.07 -12.03
C GLN A 108 -2.87 2.78 -13.05
N MET A 109 -4.14 3.02 -12.71
CA MET A 109 -5.07 3.76 -13.58
C MET A 109 -4.67 5.24 -13.76
N LYS A 110 -3.76 5.77 -12.96
CA LYS A 110 -3.22 7.12 -13.15
C LYS A 110 -2.43 7.27 -14.46
N TRP A 111 -1.92 6.18 -15.01
CA TRP A 111 -1.07 6.16 -16.21
C TRP A 111 -1.37 5.02 -17.19
N SER A 112 -2.28 4.13 -16.86
CA SER A 112 -2.67 3.03 -17.74
C SER A 112 -3.44 3.53 -18.97
N PRO A 113 -3.23 2.92 -20.17
CA PRO A 113 -3.98 3.30 -21.36
C PRO A 113 -5.47 2.98 -21.23
N ALA A 114 -6.31 3.67 -21.99
CA ALA A 114 -7.76 3.47 -21.99
C ALA A 114 -8.20 2.05 -22.44
N SER A 115 -7.30 1.30 -23.09
CA SER A 115 -7.56 -0.10 -23.49
C SER A 115 -7.60 -1.08 -22.31
N VAL A 116 -7.09 -0.71 -21.14
CA VAL A 116 -7.15 -1.55 -19.93
C VAL A 116 -8.60 -1.75 -19.51
N ASP A 117 -8.97 -3.00 -19.24
CA ASP A 117 -10.27 -3.37 -18.68
C ASP A 117 -10.13 -3.63 -17.18
N GLN A 118 -10.16 -2.55 -16.39
CA GLN A 118 -10.00 -2.64 -14.95
C GLN A 118 -11.16 -3.35 -14.27
N VAL A 119 -12.37 -3.25 -14.81
CA VAL A 119 -13.55 -3.89 -14.21
C VAL A 119 -13.45 -5.42 -14.29
N THR A 120 -13.10 -5.95 -15.45
CA THR A 120 -12.88 -7.41 -15.60
C THR A 120 -11.67 -7.86 -14.76
N TYR A 121 -10.61 -7.09 -14.73
CA TYR A 121 -9.44 -7.38 -13.90
C TYR A 121 -9.83 -7.51 -12.42
N ASP A 122 -10.56 -6.54 -11.87
CA ASP A 122 -10.94 -6.48 -10.45
C ASP A 122 -11.82 -7.65 -9.99
N VAL A 123 -12.61 -8.23 -10.87
CA VAL A 123 -13.44 -9.40 -10.54
C VAL A 123 -12.75 -10.73 -10.82
N THR A 124 -11.59 -10.70 -11.46
CA THR A 124 -10.82 -11.90 -11.84
C THR A 124 -9.61 -12.14 -10.95
N PHE A 125 -8.82 -11.10 -10.68
CA PHE A 125 -7.55 -11.27 -9.95
C PHE A 125 -7.72 -11.86 -8.55
N PRO A 126 -8.83 -11.64 -7.78
CA PRO A 126 -8.95 -12.21 -6.44
C PRO A 126 -8.83 -13.74 -6.44
N PHE A 127 -9.38 -14.41 -7.45
CA PHE A 127 -9.32 -15.87 -7.58
C PHE A 127 -7.91 -16.39 -7.89
N ILE A 128 -7.01 -15.56 -8.30
CA ILE A 128 -5.62 -15.91 -8.66
C ILE A 128 -4.66 -15.38 -7.61
N ARG A 129 -4.65 -14.06 -7.39
CA ARG A 129 -3.67 -13.35 -6.57
C ARG A 129 -3.93 -13.52 -5.07
N MET A 130 -5.19 -13.42 -4.65
CA MET A 130 -5.54 -13.46 -3.22
C MET A 130 -5.46 -14.87 -2.64
N MET A 131 -5.36 -15.91 -3.45
CA MET A 131 -5.00 -17.26 -3.02
C MET A 131 -3.63 -17.30 -2.32
N ALA A 132 -2.75 -16.37 -2.63
CA ALA A 132 -1.42 -16.25 -2.02
C ALA A 132 -1.43 -15.48 -0.69
N GLY A 133 -2.47 -14.69 -0.40
CA GLY A 133 -2.58 -13.87 0.81
C GLY A 133 -3.04 -12.43 0.53
N PRO A 134 -2.92 -11.52 1.52
CA PRO A 134 -3.47 -10.18 1.47
C PRO A 134 -2.92 -9.33 0.32
N VAL A 135 -3.67 -8.29 -0.04
CA VAL A 135 -3.35 -7.42 -1.17
C VAL A 135 -3.48 -5.94 -0.81
N ASP A 136 -2.45 -5.15 -1.10
CA ASP A 136 -2.52 -3.70 -1.12
C ASP A 136 -2.94 -3.23 -2.52
N TYR A 137 -4.25 -3.00 -2.70
CA TYR A 137 -4.85 -2.71 -4.02
C TYR A 137 -5.04 -1.22 -4.28
N THR A 138 -5.13 -0.38 -3.25
CA THR A 138 -5.35 1.07 -3.36
C THR A 138 -6.70 1.46 -3.97
N GLN A 139 -7.80 0.83 -3.55
CA GLN A 139 -9.15 1.16 -4.00
C GLN A 139 -9.64 2.51 -3.49
N GLY A 140 -10.76 3.00 -4.03
CA GLY A 140 -11.49 4.15 -3.50
C GLY A 140 -11.36 5.44 -4.29
N ALA A 141 -11.00 5.41 -5.58
CA ALA A 141 -11.03 6.63 -6.40
C ALA A 141 -12.44 7.19 -6.49
N MET A 142 -12.61 8.50 -6.20
CA MET A 142 -13.91 9.16 -6.18
C MET A 142 -14.43 9.53 -7.57
N ARG A 143 -13.52 9.66 -8.57
CA ARG A 143 -13.90 9.85 -9.98
C ARG A 143 -14.12 8.52 -10.65
N ASN A 144 -15.35 8.30 -11.13
CA ASN A 144 -15.73 7.10 -11.85
C ASN A 144 -16.09 7.41 -13.30
N ALA A 145 -15.67 6.54 -14.20
CA ALA A 145 -15.93 6.69 -15.62
C ALA A 145 -16.38 5.36 -16.23
N THR A 146 -17.13 5.43 -17.31
CA THR A 146 -17.28 4.29 -18.20
C THR A 146 -15.95 4.01 -18.89
N ARG A 147 -15.77 2.80 -19.40
CA ARG A 147 -14.55 2.45 -20.15
C ARG A 147 -14.27 3.42 -21.32
N SER A 148 -15.31 3.88 -22.01
CA SER A 148 -15.19 4.81 -23.13
C SER A 148 -14.80 6.24 -22.72
N ASN A 149 -15.11 6.65 -21.49
CA ASN A 149 -14.84 7.99 -21.00
C ASN A 149 -13.61 8.04 -20.09
N TYR A 150 -13.06 6.87 -19.76
CA TYR A 150 -11.84 6.82 -18.95
C TYR A 150 -10.63 7.36 -19.75
N HIS A 151 -9.83 8.16 -19.05
CA HIS A 151 -8.50 8.55 -19.50
C HIS A 151 -7.58 8.71 -18.28
N PRO A 152 -6.28 8.41 -18.40
CA PRO A 152 -5.37 8.51 -17.25
C PRO A 152 -5.16 9.97 -16.84
N VAL A 153 -5.27 10.23 -15.52
CA VAL A 153 -4.97 11.53 -14.91
C VAL A 153 -4.14 11.29 -13.66
N TYR A 154 -2.89 11.71 -13.70
CA TYR A 154 -1.93 11.37 -12.64
C TYR A 154 -2.32 11.95 -11.28
N ASN A 155 -2.67 13.23 -11.21
CA ASN A 155 -2.99 13.92 -9.95
C ASN A 155 -4.46 13.78 -9.52
N GLU A 156 -5.29 13.20 -10.35
CA GLU A 156 -6.73 13.07 -10.15
C GLU A 156 -7.18 11.68 -10.60
N PRO A 157 -6.86 10.64 -9.82
CA PRO A 157 -7.10 9.26 -10.22
C PRO A 157 -8.56 9.02 -10.58
N MET A 158 -8.78 8.25 -11.64
CA MET A 158 -10.08 7.88 -12.14
C MET A 158 -10.20 6.36 -12.17
N SER A 159 -11.35 5.83 -11.76
CA SER A 159 -11.67 4.41 -11.83
C SER A 159 -12.67 4.13 -12.94
N GLN A 160 -12.54 3.00 -13.63
CA GLN A 160 -13.63 2.50 -14.48
C GLN A 160 -14.71 1.84 -13.62
N GLY A 161 -15.99 2.00 -14.00
CA GLY A 161 -17.13 1.40 -13.32
C GLY A 161 -17.76 2.31 -12.26
N THR A 162 -18.19 1.77 -11.13
CA THR A 162 -19.00 2.47 -10.14
C THR A 162 -18.35 2.58 -8.76
N ARG A 163 -18.77 3.57 -7.97
CA ARG A 163 -18.40 3.69 -6.54
C ARG A 163 -18.85 2.47 -5.74
N CYS A 164 -20.04 1.93 -6.01
CA CYS A 164 -20.53 0.71 -5.36
C CYS A 164 -19.55 -0.46 -5.54
N ARG A 165 -18.95 -0.61 -6.73
CA ARG A 165 -17.92 -1.62 -6.93
C ARG A 165 -16.72 -1.40 -6.03
N GLN A 166 -16.26 -0.17 -5.90
CA GLN A 166 -15.12 0.16 -5.05
C GLN A 166 -15.41 -0.04 -3.57
N LEU A 167 -16.61 0.27 -3.11
CA LEU A 167 -17.04 -0.04 -1.74
C LEU A 167 -17.08 -1.56 -1.50
N ALA A 168 -17.57 -2.33 -2.47
CA ALA A 168 -17.56 -3.79 -2.37
C ALA A 168 -16.15 -4.37 -2.27
N GLN A 169 -15.15 -3.74 -2.88
CA GLN A 169 -13.75 -4.18 -2.81
C GLN A 169 -13.20 -4.14 -1.38
N TYR A 170 -13.66 -3.23 -0.51
CA TYR A 170 -13.27 -3.21 0.91
C TYR A 170 -13.78 -4.44 1.67
N VAL A 171 -14.79 -5.10 1.17
CA VAL A 171 -15.33 -6.34 1.76
C VAL A 171 -14.74 -7.59 1.11
N VAL A 172 -14.54 -7.55 -0.21
CA VAL A 172 -14.11 -8.70 -1.00
C VAL A 172 -12.60 -8.91 -0.96
N PHE A 173 -11.81 -7.82 -0.94
CA PHE A 173 -10.35 -7.92 -0.96
C PHE A 173 -9.82 -8.09 0.46
N GLU A 174 -9.13 -9.20 0.70
CA GLU A 174 -8.44 -9.42 1.96
C GLU A 174 -7.26 -8.43 2.08
N SER A 175 -7.36 -7.50 3.01
CA SER A 175 -6.32 -6.52 3.28
C SER A 175 -6.39 -6.04 4.72
N PRO A 176 -5.40 -6.38 5.57
CA PRO A 176 -5.32 -5.85 6.94
C PRO A 176 -5.08 -4.35 7.02
N LEU A 177 -4.58 -3.76 5.94
CA LEU A 177 -4.33 -2.32 5.81
C LEU A 177 -4.73 -1.88 4.40
N ASN A 178 -5.90 -1.27 4.28
CA ASN A 178 -6.36 -0.72 3.01
C ASN A 178 -5.79 0.68 2.79
N MET A 179 -5.12 0.88 1.67
CA MET A 179 -4.71 2.20 1.19
C MET A 179 -5.86 2.83 0.40
N LEU A 180 -6.06 4.13 0.61
CA LEU A 180 -7.05 4.90 -0.15
C LEU A 180 -6.42 5.52 -1.39
N CYS A 181 -7.08 5.37 -2.53
CA CYS A 181 -6.57 5.87 -3.82
C CYS A 181 -6.65 7.39 -3.94
N ASP A 182 -7.66 8.01 -3.32
CA ASP A 182 -7.95 9.44 -3.47
C ASP A 182 -7.49 10.26 -2.25
N SER A 183 -7.56 11.58 -2.35
CA SER A 183 -7.16 12.49 -1.27
C SER A 183 -8.24 12.63 -0.20
N PRO A 184 -7.86 12.87 1.07
CA PRO A 184 -8.82 13.18 2.14
C PRO A 184 -9.74 14.36 1.80
N SER A 185 -9.22 15.36 1.06
CA SER A 185 -10.01 16.51 0.61
C SER A 185 -11.09 16.17 -0.39
N ASN A 186 -10.91 15.12 -1.19
CA ASN A 186 -11.95 14.63 -2.10
C ASN A 186 -12.98 13.82 -1.33
N TYR A 187 -12.57 12.92 -0.43
CA TYR A 187 -13.51 12.18 0.40
C TYR A 187 -14.39 13.10 1.25
N SER A 188 -13.85 14.19 1.80
CA SER A 188 -14.62 15.12 2.66
C SER A 188 -15.70 15.92 1.91
N LYS A 189 -15.72 15.91 0.59
CA LYS A 189 -16.74 16.56 -0.24
C LYS A 189 -17.93 15.66 -0.55
N GLU A 190 -17.80 14.38 -0.26
CA GLU A 190 -18.82 13.38 -0.56
C GLU A 190 -19.75 13.17 0.64
N THR A 191 -20.96 12.77 0.37
CA THR A 191 -22.01 12.55 1.38
C THR A 191 -22.19 11.09 1.76
N GLU A 192 -21.48 10.19 1.07
CA GLU A 192 -21.59 8.73 1.20
C GLU A 192 -20.60 8.14 2.22
#